data_54f844f8673ab88b6c78546bf6310aa8
#
_entry.id   54f844f8673ab88b6c78546bf6310aa8
#
_cell.length_a   1.000
_cell.length_b   1.000
_cell.length_c   1.000
_cell.angle_alpha   90.00
_cell.angle_beta   90.00
_cell.angle_gamma   90.00
#
_symmetry.space_group_name_H-M   'P 1'
#
loop_
_entity.id
_entity.type
_entity.pdbx_description
1 polymer ?
#
loop_
_entity_poly.entity_id
_entity_poly.type
_entity_poly.pdbx_seq_one_letter_code
_entity_poly.pdbx_strand_id
1 'polypeptide(L)'
;MNFKHYNQRQTTLLPYSFDDFISEKHPVRVVDQVVESINIQPLLKAYSKEGNPAYHPKMLLKVMLYAYMTNTYSSRKIELAIRENINFMWLTGMTIVDHNTINRFRSNKLKDSFKEIFKQVVLMLAS
;
A
#
# COMPACT_ATOMS: atom_id res chain seq x y z
N MET A 1 24.55 22.52 -25.49
CA MET A 1 24.94 21.22 -25.01
C MET A 1 23.77 20.31 -24.84
N ASN A 2 23.91 19.09 -25.25
CA ASN A 2 22.83 18.17 -25.22
C ASN A 2 22.95 17.21 -24.04
N PHE A 3 22.02 17.32 -23.06
CA PHE A 3 21.98 16.44 -21.91
C PHE A 3 21.02 15.27 -22.16
N LYS A 4 21.17 14.63 -23.28
CA LYS A 4 20.25 13.57 -23.69
C LYS A 4 20.08 12.46 -22.66
N HIS A 5 21.06 12.29 -21.79
CA HIS A 5 21.00 11.26 -20.77
C HIS A 5 20.18 11.70 -19.56
N TYR A 6 19.89 12.99 -19.48
CA TYR A 6 19.01 13.50 -18.45
C TYR A 6 17.69 13.86 -19.09
N ASN A 7 16.78 12.92 -19.08
CA ASN A 7 15.44 13.13 -19.57
C ASN A 7 14.47 12.38 -18.66
N GLN A 8 13.78 13.13 -17.83
CA GLN A 8 12.85 12.56 -16.87
C GLN A 8 11.71 11.75 -17.51
N ARG A 9 11.43 12.03 -18.77
CA ARG A 9 10.33 11.37 -19.48
C ARG A 9 10.80 10.16 -20.29
N GLN A 10 12.08 9.86 -20.23
CA GLN A 10 12.68 8.79 -21.00
C GLN A 10 12.62 7.43 -20.30
N THR A 11 11.92 7.37 -19.17
CA THR A 11 11.78 6.14 -18.41
C THR A 11 11.18 5.01 -19.23
N THR A 12 10.42 5.33 -20.27
CA THR A 12 9.83 4.33 -21.14
C THR A 12 10.85 3.58 -22.00
N LEU A 13 12.02 4.13 -22.19
CA LEU A 13 13.07 3.50 -22.98
C LEU A 13 13.83 2.45 -22.17
N LEU A 14 13.80 2.58 -20.85
CA LEU A 14 14.44 1.64 -19.93
C LEU A 14 13.37 1.19 -18.96
N PRO A 15 12.93 -0.07 -19.05
CA PRO A 15 11.80 -0.56 -18.27
C PRO A 15 12.17 -0.78 -16.81
N TYR A 16 12.58 0.27 -16.14
CA TYR A 16 12.81 0.20 -14.71
C TYR A 16 11.45 0.11 -14.01
N SER A 17 11.27 -0.92 -13.23
CA SER A 17 10.13 -1.00 -12.33
C SER A 17 10.56 -0.50 -10.97
N PHE A 18 9.61 -0.15 -10.11
CA PHE A 18 9.93 0.18 -8.72
C PHE A 18 10.59 -0.99 -8.02
N ASP A 19 10.34 -2.19 -8.49
CA ASP A 19 10.94 -3.39 -7.96
C ASP A 19 12.46 -3.31 -8.00
N ASP A 20 13.01 -2.67 -9.02
CA ASP A 20 14.47 -2.54 -9.20
C ASP A 20 15.09 -1.57 -8.21
N PHE A 21 14.29 -0.67 -7.63
CA PHE A 21 14.80 0.36 -6.73
C PHE A 21 14.62 0.03 -5.26
N ILE A 22 13.95 -1.08 -4.95
CA ILE A 22 13.67 -1.46 -3.57
C ILE A 22 14.46 -2.72 -3.24
N SER A 23 15.26 -2.65 -2.17
CA SER A 23 16.03 -3.79 -1.71
C SER A 23 15.13 -5.00 -1.47
N GLU A 24 15.63 -6.20 -1.78
CA GLU A 24 14.89 -7.44 -1.55
C GLU A 24 14.53 -7.65 -0.09
N LYS A 25 15.30 -7.06 0.83
CA LYS A 25 15.08 -7.22 2.26
C LYS A 25 14.35 -6.02 2.88
N HIS A 26 13.87 -5.10 2.05
CA HIS A 26 13.20 -3.91 2.57
C HIS A 26 11.90 -4.29 3.27
N PRO A 27 11.59 -3.65 4.43
CA PRO A 27 10.36 -3.94 5.18
C PRO A 27 9.07 -3.83 4.37
N VAL A 28 9.04 -2.98 3.33
CA VAL A 28 7.85 -2.85 2.50
C VAL A 28 7.52 -4.16 1.79
N ARG A 29 8.53 -4.95 1.44
CA ARG A 29 8.30 -6.26 0.81
C ARG A 29 7.74 -7.26 1.80
N VAL A 30 8.14 -7.16 3.06
CA VAL A 30 7.58 -8.00 4.12
C VAL A 30 6.09 -7.70 4.29
N VAL A 31 5.72 -6.43 4.31
CA VAL A 31 4.31 -6.03 4.39
C VAL A 31 3.51 -6.64 3.24
N ASP A 32 4.05 -6.53 2.03
CA ASP A 32 3.40 -7.08 0.85
C ASP A 32 3.16 -8.59 1.00
N GLN A 33 4.19 -9.33 1.37
CA GLN A 33 4.11 -10.78 1.53
C GLN A 33 3.15 -11.18 2.65
N VAL A 34 3.18 -10.48 3.77
CA VAL A 34 2.30 -10.77 4.89
C VAL A 34 0.84 -10.60 4.48
N VAL A 35 0.50 -9.49 3.83
CA VAL A 35 -0.88 -9.25 3.40
C VAL A 35 -1.32 -10.28 2.37
N GLU A 36 -0.42 -10.71 1.48
CA GLU A 36 -0.76 -11.76 0.52
C GLU A 36 -0.99 -13.10 1.18
N SER A 37 -0.44 -13.33 2.35
CA SER A 37 -0.49 -14.63 3.03
C SER A 37 -1.60 -14.76 4.06
N ILE A 38 -2.11 -13.66 4.60
CA ILE A 38 -3.14 -13.70 5.63
C ILE A 38 -4.53 -13.82 5.03
N ASN A 39 -5.49 -14.18 5.87
CA ASN A 39 -6.90 -14.25 5.47
C ASN A 39 -7.55 -12.89 5.63
N ILE A 40 -7.90 -12.24 4.53
CA ILE A 40 -8.55 -10.92 4.55
C ILE A 40 -10.07 -11.00 4.44
N GLN A 41 -10.65 -12.19 4.54
CA GLN A 41 -12.10 -12.33 4.48
C GLN A 41 -12.83 -11.45 5.50
N PRO A 42 -12.33 -11.28 6.74
CA PRO A 42 -12.96 -10.35 7.66
C PRO A 42 -13.08 -8.93 7.12
N LEU A 43 -12.06 -8.47 6.39
CA LEU A 43 -12.09 -7.16 5.74
C LEU A 43 -13.05 -7.15 4.56
N LEU A 44 -13.06 -8.20 3.76
CA LEU A 44 -13.90 -8.26 2.56
C LEU A 44 -15.39 -8.25 2.88
N LYS A 45 -15.77 -8.68 4.08
CA LYS A 45 -17.16 -8.63 4.52
C LYS A 45 -17.69 -7.21 4.53
N ALA A 46 -16.85 -6.22 4.78
CA ALA A 46 -17.26 -4.82 4.80
C ALA A 46 -17.65 -4.32 3.41
N TYR A 47 -17.30 -5.07 2.38
CA TYR A 47 -17.60 -4.73 0.98
C TYR A 47 -18.76 -5.56 0.41
N SER A 48 -19.39 -6.41 1.20
CA SER A 48 -20.35 -7.39 0.70
C SER A 48 -21.56 -6.78 0.01
N LYS A 49 -21.92 -5.55 0.35
CA LYS A 49 -23.07 -4.85 -0.22
C LYS A 49 -22.72 -3.90 -1.33
N GLU A 50 -21.44 -3.83 -1.67
CA GLU A 50 -20.96 -2.93 -2.70
C GLU A 50 -20.73 -3.70 -3.99
N GLY A 51 -20.78 -2.97 -5.11
CA GLY A 51 -20.34 -3.51 -6.38
C GLY A 51 -18.81 -3.58 -6.40
N ASN A 52 -18.21 -3.17 -7.52
CA ASN A 52 -16.76 -3.16 -7.62
C ASN A 52 -16.19 -1.95 -6.88
N PRO A 53 -15.38 -2.14 -5.84
CA PRO A 53 -14.73 -1.02 -5.18
C PRO A 53 -13.75 -0.34 -6.12
N ALA A 54 -13.54 0.97 -5.94
CA ALA A 54 -12.63 1.74 -6.78
C ALA A 54 -11.18 1.27 -6.61
N TYR A 55 -10.84 0.80 -5.42
CA TYR A 55 -9.50 0.32 -5.09
C TYR A 55 -9.61 -1.05 -4.43
N HIS A 56 -8.66 -1.92 -4.74
CA HIS A 56 -8.65 -3.24 -4.14
C HIS A 56 -8.39 -3.13 -2.63
N PRO A 57 -9.23 -3.76 -1.78
CA PRO A 57 -9.04 -3.69 -0.34
C PRO A 57 -7.67 -4.18 0.13
N LYS A 58 -7.12 -5.17 -0.54
CA LYS A 58 -5.80 -5.70 -0.21
C LYS A 58 -4.72 -4.64 -0.39
N MET A 59 -4.80 -3.84 -1.47
CA MET A 59 -3.87 -2.76 -1.70
C MET A 59 -3.94 -1.71 -0.59
N LEU A 60 -5.15 -1.31 -0.22
CA LEU A 60 -5.34 -0.32 0.84
C LEU A 60 -4.84 -0.85 2.18
N LEU A 61 -5.02 -2.13 2.44
CA LEU A 61 -4.51 -2.76 3.66
C LEU A 61 -2.99 -2.72 3.71
N LYS A 62 -2.32 -3.02 2.60
CA LYS A 62 -0.86 -2.94 2.52
C LYS A 62 -0.38 -1.53 2.83
N VAL A 63 -1.03 -0.53 2.25
CA VAL A 63 -0.69 0.89 2.50
C VAL A 63 -0.84 1.22 3.98
N MET A 64 -1.95 0.81 4.59
CA MET A 64 -2.20 1.12 6.00
C MET A 64 -1.19 0.45 6.93
N LEU A 65 -0.87 -0.81 6.69
CA LEU A 65 0.11 -1.52 7.51
C LEU A 65 1.49 -0.88 7.40
N TYR A 66 1.91 -0.56 6.18
CA TYR A 66 3.21 0.09 6.01
C TYR A 66 3.23 1.48 6.61
N ALA A 67 2.13 2.23 6.48
CA ALA A 67 2.01 3.54 7.10
C ALA A 67 2.17 3.45 8.62
N TYR A 68 1.52 2.48 9.25
CA TYR A 68 1.65 2.29 10.70
C TYR A 68 3.09 1.90 11.07
N MET A 69 3.75 1.06 10.30
CA MET A 69 5.14 0.70 10.56
C MET A 69 6.08 1.90 10.48
N THR A 70 5.77 2.85 9.63
CA THR A 70 6.61 4.03 9.44
C THR A 70 6.10 5.24 10.22
N ASN A 71 5.18 5.02 11.16
CA ASN A 71 4.60 6.07 12.01
C ASN A 71 3.93 7.19 11.22
N THR A 72 3.30 6.82 10.12
CA THR A 72 2.58 7.75 9.25
C THR A 72 1.09 7.53 9.47
N TYR A 73 0.47 8.35 10.33
CA TYR A 73 -0.91 8.12 10.76
C TYR A 73 -1.92 9.05 10.10
N SER A 74 -1.51 10.24 9.73
CA SER A 74 -2.39 11.22 9.11
C SER A 74 -2.75 10.77 7.69
N SER A 75 -4.03 10.82 7.36
CA SER A 75 -4.48 10.46 6.01
C SER A 75 -3.85 11.35 4.94
N ARG A 76 -3.61 12.62 5.26
CA ARG A 76 -2.97 13.55 4.32
C ARG A 76 -1.50 13.20 4.13
N LYS A 77 -0.81 12.80 5.19
CA LYS A 77 0.58 12.34 5.08
C LYS A 77 0.68 11.03 4.32
N ILE A 78 -0.30 10.15 4.48
CA ILE A 78 -0.34 8.89 3.73
C ILE A 78 -0.56 9.19 2.24
N GLU A 79 -1.47 10.08 1.92
CA GLU A 79 -1.67 10.49 0.53
C GLU A 79 -0.39 11.05 -0.07
N LEU A 80 0.29 11.93 0.67
CA LEU A 80 1.55 12.51 0.22
C LEU A 80 2.61 11.43 -0.01
N ALA A 81 2.70 10.47 0.90
CA ALA A 81 3.64 9.37 0.77
C ALA A 81 3.33 8.51 -0.46
N ILE A 82 2.08 8.27 -0.75
CA ILE A 82 1.66 7.54 -1.95
C ILE A 82 2.13 8.27 -3.21
N ARG A 83 2.16 9.59 -3.19
CA ARG A 83 2.58 10.39 -4.33
C ARG A 83 4.09 10.51 -4.46
N GLU A 84 4.83 10.46 -3.36
CA GLU A 84 6.24 10.86 -3.34
C GLU A 84 7.21 9.81 -2.84
N ASN A 85 6.75 8.82 -2.11
CA ASN A 85 7.62 7.80 -1.52
C ASN A 85 7.59 6.54 -2.36
N ILE A 86 8.75 6.10 -2.81
CA ILE A 86 8.87 4.96 -3.72
C ILE A 86 8.28 3.67 -3.14
N ASN A 87 8.40 3.49 -1.82
CA ASN A 87 7.88 2.28 -1.18
C ASN A 87 6.36 2.24 -1.24
N PHE A 88 5.72 3.38 -0.98
CA PHE A 88 4.26 3.47 -1.09
C PHE A 88 3.82 3.38 -2.55
N MET A 89 4.56 3.97 -3.46
CA MET A 89 4.27 3.89 -4.89
C MET A 89 4.32 2.44 -5.38
N TRP A 90 5.27 1.68 -4.86
CA TRP A 90 5.39 0.25 -5.19
C TRP A 90 4.18 -0.52 -4.70
N LEU A 91 3.73 -0.25 -3.47
CA LEU A 91 2.56 -0.93 -2.91
C LEU A 91 1.29 -0.66 -3.70
N THR A 92 1.13 0.55 -4.22
CA THR A 92 -0.08 0.95 -4.94
C THR A 92 0.00 0.72 -6.45
N GLY A 93 1.16 0.29 -6.95
CA GLY A 93 1.34 0.14 -8.38
C GLY A 93 1.14 1.45 -9.11
N MET A 94 1.60 2.57 -8.54
CA MET A 94 1.46 3.92 -9.07
C MET A 94 0.04 4.49 -9.01
N THR A 95 -0.88 3.79 -8.38
CA THR A 95 -2.24 4.30 -8.20
C THR A 95 -2.24 5.35 -7.09
N ILE A 96 -2.83 6.51 -7.36
CA ILE A 96 -2.93 7.58 -6.37
C ILE A 96 -4.25 7.43 -5.62
N VAL A 97 -4.17 7.42 -4.30
CA VAL A 97 -5.33 7.30 -3.42
C VAL A 97 -5.39 8.55 -2.55
N ASP A 98 -6.51 9.26 -2.56
CA ASP A 98 -6.64 10.50 -1.81
C ASP A 98 -6.91 10.23 -0.33
N HIS A 99 -6.71 11.28 0.49
CA HIS A 99 -6.85 11.16 1.94
C HIS A 99 -8.29 10.86 2.38
N ASN A 100 -9.28 11.27 1.62
CA ASN A 100 -10.68 10.96 1.94
C ASN A 100 -10.95 9.47 1.79
N THR A 101 -10.42 8.87 0.74
CA THR A 101 -10.53 7.42 0.53
C THR A 101 -9.82 6.66 1.64
N ILE A 102 -8.64 7.13 2.04
CA ILE A 102 -7.88 6.51 3.14
C ILE A 102 -8.68 6.58 4.43
N ASN A 103 -9.26 7.73 4.74
CA ASN A 103 -10.08 7.89 5.94
C ASN A 103 -11.30 6.98 5.92
N ARG A 104 -12.00 6.91 4.80
CA ARG A 104 -13.18 6.04 4.70
C ARG A 104 -12.80 4.57 4.82
N PHE A 105 -11.71 4.18 4.21
CA PHE A 105 -11.25 2.80 4.34
C PHE A 105 -10.97 2.46 5.80
N ARG A 106 -10.22 3.32 6.47
CA ARG A 106 -9.83 3.10 7.86
C ARG A 106 -11.02 3.07 8.80
N SER A 107 -11.95 4.01 8.62
CA SER A 107 -13.08 4.20 9.55
C SER A 107 -14.25 3.28 9.26
N ASN A 108 -14.53 2.98 7.99
CA ASN A 108 -15.74 2.29 7.59
C ASN A 108 -15.51 0.85 7.16
N LYS A 109 -14.31 0.52 6.71
CA LYS A 109 -14.03 -0.81 6.17
C LYS A 109 -13.11 -1.61 7.08
N LEU A 110 -11.99 -1.04 7.47
CA LEU A 110 -10.98 -1.74 8.24
C LEU A 110 -11.31 -1.84 9.73
N LYS A 111 -12.00 -0.85 10.26
CA LYS A 111 -12.22 -0.72 11.71
C LYS A 111 -12.70 -2.00 12.37
N ASP A 112 -13.74 -2.63 11.82
CA ASP A 112 -14.37 -3.79 12.45
C ASP A 112 -13.52 -5.05 12.36
N SER A 113 -12.66 -5.15 11.37
CA SER A 113 -11.81 -6.32 11.18
C SER A 113 -10.35 -6.09 11.56
N PHE A 114 -10.02 -4.86 11.95
CA PHE A 114 -8.63 -4.50 12.20
C PHE A 114 -7.96 -5.40 13.23
N LYS A 115 -8.66 -5.67 14.34
CA LYS A 115 -8.09 -6.47 15.43
C LYS A 115 -7.76 -7.88 14.96
N GLU A 116 -8.65 -8.50 14.20
CA GLU A 116 -8.44 -9.84 13.69
C GLU A 116 -7.33 -9.87 12.63
N ILE A 117 -7.33 -8.91 11.73
CA ILE A 117 -6.31 -8.78 10.71
C ILE A 117 -4.94 -8.56 11.37
N PHE A 118 -4.88 -7.63 12.33
CA PHE A 118 -3.64 -7.30 13.02
C PHE A 118 -3.08 -8.50 13.78
N LYS A 119 -3.96 -9.28 14.41
CA LYS A 119 -3.56 -10.51 15.10
C LYS A 119 -2.87 -11.49 14.13
N GLN A 120 -3.43 -11.65 12.94
CA GLN A 120 -2.82 -12.52 11.94
C GLN A 120 -1.43 -12.01 11.53
N VAL A 121 -1.31 -10.69 11.36
CA VAL A 121 -0.03 -10.07 10.99
C VAL A 121 1.02 -10.36 12.06
N VAL A 122 0.67 -10.16 13.33
CA VAL A 122 1.58 -10.40 14.44
C VAL A 122 2.02 -11.87 14.48
N LEU A 123 1.07 -12.79 14.34
CA LEU A 123 1.39 -14.22 14.34
C LEU A 123 2.29 -14.60 13.17
N MET A 124 2.07 -14.01 12.02
CA MET A 124 2.89 -14.28 10.83
C MET A 124 4.32 -13.81 11.05
N LEU A 125 4.49 -12.62 11.63
CA LEU A 125 5.81 -12.05 11.86
C LEU A 125 6.57 -12.76 12.98
N ALA A 126 5.85 -13.39 13.91
CA ALA A 126 6.46 -14.08 15.04
C ALA A 126 6.90 -15.51 14.72
N SER A 127 6.45 -16.05 13.59
CA SER A 127 6.77 -17.43 13.21
C SER A 127 8.10 -17.60 12.47
#